data_6958413986deadc2606c7049ce25642c
#
_entry.id   6958413986deadc2606c7049ce25642c
#
_cell.length_a   1.000
_cell.length_b   1.000
_cell.length_c   1.000
_cell.angle_alpha   90.00
_cell.angle_beta   90.00
_cell.angle_gamma   90.00
#
_symmetry.space_group_name_H-M   'P 1'
#
loop_
_entity.id
_entity.type
_entity.pdbx_description
1 polymer ?
#
loop_
_entity_poly.entity_id
_entity_poly.type
_entity_poly.pdbx_seq_one_letter_code
_entity_poly.pdbx_strand_id
1 'polypeptide(L)'
;KALPLKARTKVYFETYLPKRDANNSNVYQPANNDWDLEFVNSPEAADVILLWLIPKGPSLFEADGSPLHVDLSSNNIDVKYVNGLIAKKPTILAINYTNPWAIDQIYDSASPTVEGILATFGTTPEALLDIVTAKVQPSARMPFSTPISDAAAQNQQSDVPGYQEAGDYALFTFDEGILGY
;
A
#
# COMPACT_ATOMS: atom_id res chain seq x y z
N LYS A 1 -2.94 -0.38 -18.16
CA LYS A 1 -3.57 -0.55 -16.83
C LYS A 1 -3.51 -2.01 -16.48
N ALA A 2 -2.86 -2.36 -15.35
CA ALA A 2 -2.79 -3.74 -14.87
C ALA A 2 -4.07 -4.19 -14.15
N LEU A 3 -4.95 -3.27 -13.79
CA LEU A 3 -6.21 -3.55 -13.11
C LEU A 3 -7.42 -3.42 -14.04
N PRO A 4 -8.41 -4.32 -13.93
CA PRO A 4 -8.36 -5.55 -13.14
C PRO A 4 -7.43 -6.60 -13.75
N LEU A 5 -6.87 -7.48 -12.92
CA LEU A 5 -6.02 -8.58 -13.36
C LEU A 5 -6.81 -9.56 -14.22
N LYS A 6 -6.21 -9.98 -15.32
CA LYS A 6 -6.83 -10.95 -16.24
C LYS A 6 -6.55 -12.38 -15.79
N ALA A 7 -7.40 -13.30 -16.23
CA ALA A 7 -7.18 -14.73 -16.08
C ALA A 7 -5.75 -15.13 -16.52
N ARG A 8 -5.12 -16.05 -15.80
CA ARG A 8 -3.77 -16.58 -16.03
C ARG A 8 -2.63 -15.57 -15.91
N THR A 9 -2.89 -14.36 -15.37
CA THR A 9 -1.82 -13.44 -15.04
C THR A 9 -0.91 -14.06 -13.98
N LYS A 10 0.41 -14.02 -14.22
CA LYS A 10 1.42 -14.46 -13.24
C LYS A 10 1.61 -13.39 -12.18
N VAL A 11 1.23 -13.72 -10.95
CA VAL A 11 1.24 -12.77 -9.82
C VAL A 11 2.24 -13.22 -8.77
N TYR A 12 3.19 -12.34 -8.47
CA TYR A 12 3.98 -12.45 -7.24
C TYR A 12 3.26 -11.63 -6.17
N PHE A 13 2.67 -12.31 -5.18
CA PHE A 13 1.96 -11.66 -4.09
C PHE A 13 2.78 -11.77 -2.80
N GLU A 14 3.28 -10.63 -2.33
CA GLU A 14 4.04 -10.55 -1.08
C GLU A 14 3.34 -9.66 -0.07
N THR A 15 3.20 -10.15 1.17
CA THR A 15 2.86 -9.33 2.33
C THR A 15 4.13 -8.88 3.02
N TYR A 16 4.42 -7.59 3.01
CA TYR A 16 5.58 -7.03 3.69
C TYR A 16 5.23 -6.77 5.16
N LEU A 17 5.85 -7.55 6.05
CA LEU A 17 5.75 -7.40 7.50
C LEU A 17 7.01 -6.74 8.06
N PRO A 18 6.92 -5.98 9.18
CA PRO A 18 8.03 -5.23 9.75
C PRO A 18 9.26 -6.06 10.14
N LYS A 19 9.08 -7.34 10.45
CA LYS A 19 10.18 -8.27 10.71
C LYS A 19 10.15 -9.36 9.65
N ARG A 20 10.98 -9.19 8.63
CA ARG A 20 11.25 -10.26 7.67
C ARG A 20 12.26 -11.20 8.31
N ASP A 21 11.83 -12.40 8.63
CA ASP A 21 12.74 -13.51 8.86
C ASP A 21 13.17 -14.05 7.49
N ALA A 22 14.46 -14.22 7.27
CA ALA A 22 14.99 -14.77 6.03
C ALA A 22 14.42 -16.17 5.68
N ASN A 23 13.88 -16.86 6.68
CA ASN A 23 13.26 -18.17 6.54
C ASN A 23 11.73 -18.10 6.41
N ASN A 24 11.12 -16.92 6.53
CA ASN A 24 9.67 -16.75 6.47
C ASN A 24 9.31 -16.10 5.13
N SER A 25 8.94 -16.94 4.19
CA SER A 25 8.42 -16.46 2.90
C SER A 25 7.07 -15.78 3.14
N ASN A 26 7.02 -14.46 3.05
CA ASN A 26 5.78 -13.69 3.06
C ASN A 26 5.05 -13.75 1.70
N VAL A 27 5.48 -14.65 0.82
CA VAL A 27 4.87 -14.87 -0.48
C VAL A 27 3.61 -15.69 -0.28
N TYR A 28 2.49 -15.12 -0.70
CA TYR A 28 1.20 -15.76 -0.59
C TYR A 28 1.01 -16.82 -1.67
N GLN A 29 0.63 -18.01 -1.22
CA GLN A 29 0.24 -19.12 -2.08
C GLN A 29 -1.13 -19.61 -1.60
N PRO A 30 -2.21 -19.35 -2.34
CA PRO A 30 -3.54 -19.76 -1.92
C PRO A 30 -3.69 -21.29 -1.98
N ALA A 31 -4.43 -21.83 -1.03
CA ALA A 31 -4.80 -23.25 -1.04
C ALA A 31 -5.74 -23.60 -2.21
N ASN A 32 -6.60 -22.66 -2.59
CA ASN A 32 -7.51 -22.74 -3.73
C ASN A 32 -7.28 -21.53 -4.64
N ASN A 33 -7.30 -21.77 -5.95
CA ASN A 33 -7.14 -20.68 -6.92
C ASN A 33 -8.51 -20.27 -7.50
N ASP A 34 -9.27 -19.55 -6.70
CA ASP A 34 -10.61 -19.08 -7.07
C ASP A 34 -10.60 -17.84 -8.00
N TRP A 35 -9.39 -17.34 -8.35
CA TRP A 35 -9.20 -16.11 -9.12
C TRP A 35 -8.66 -16.36 -10.53
N ASP A 36 -8.44 -17.63 -10.92
CA ASP A 36 -7.82 -18.01 -12.20
C ASP A 36 -6.49 -17.25 -12.47
N LEU A 37 -5.68 -17.04 -11.43
CA LEU A 37 -4.35 -16.45 -11.49
C LEU A 37 -3.27 -17.53 -11.39
N GLU A 38 -2.07 -17.23 -11.87
CA GLU A 38 -0.90 -18.07 -11.67
C GLU A 38 0.00 -17.45 -10.59
N PHE A 39 0.04 -18.03 -9.39
CA PHE A 39 0.88 -17.53 -8.31
C PHE A 39 2.30 -18.04 -8.45
N VAL A 40 3.28 -17.11 -8.47
CA VAL A 40 4.70 -17.42 -8.63
C VAL A 40 5.49 -17.05 -7.38
N ASN A 41 6.63 -17.71 -7.18
CA ASN A 41 7.45 -17.57 -5.96
C ASN A 41 8.56 -16.51 -6.07
N SER A 42 8.72 -15.89 -7.24
CA SER A 42 9.73 -14.85 -7.44
C SER A 42 9.19 -13.69 -8.27
N PRO A 43 9.63 -12.46 -7.99
CA PRO A 43 9.23 -11.28 -8.76
C PRO A 43 9.62 -11.39 -10.25
N GLU A 44 10.74 -12.05 -10.54
CA GLU A 44 11.27 -12.21 -11.90
C GLU A 44 10.33 -13.03 -12.78
N ALA A 45 9.66 -14.03 -12.19
CA ALA A 45 8.72 -14.91 -12.89
C ALA A 45 7.34 -14.27 -13.08
N ALA A 46 7.05 -13.16 -12.41
CA ALA A 46 5.74 -12.52 -12.42
C ALA A 46 5.53 -11.63 -13.64
N ASP A 47 4.26 -11.48 -14.02
CA ASP A 47 3.80 -10.41 -14.92
C ASP A 47 3.49 -9.15 -14.13
N VAL A 48 2.96 -9.32 -12.90
CA VAL A 48 2.57 -8.25 -11.98
C VAL A 48 3.00 -8.62 -10.55
N ILE A 49 3.46 -7.64 -9.80
CA ILE A 49 3.68 -7.72 -8.36
C ILE A 49 2.47 -7.14 -7.65
N LEU A 50 1.86 -7.90 -6.74
CA LEU A 50 0.93 -7.40 -5.73
C LEU A 50 1.70 -7.32 -4.40
N LEU A 51 2.00 -6.12 -3.95
CA LEU A 51 2.77 -5.89 -2.74
C LEU A 51 1.89 -5.26 -1.67
N TRP A 52 1.68 -5.99 -0.59
CA TRP A 52 0.88 -5.52 0.54
C TRP A 52 1.77 -5.05 1.68
N LEU A 53 1.83 -3.75 1.90
CA LEU A 53 2.60 -3.12 2.96
C LEU A 53 1.76 -3.02 4.23
N ILE A 54 2.34 -3.42 5.35
CA ILE A 54 1.74 -3.31 6.68
C ILE A 54 2.71 -2.51 7.57
N PRO A 55 2.72 -1.17 7.46
CA PRO A 55 3.59 -0.33 8.29
C PRO A 55 3.19 -0.49 9.76
N LYS A 56 4.18 -0.47 10.64
CA LYS A 56 3.99 -0.57 12.07
C LYS A 56 4.86 0.45 12.79
N GLY A 57 4.24 1.48 13.28
CA GLY A 57 4.86 2.46 14.15
C GLY A 57 5.15 1.92 15.56
N PRO A 58 5.92 2.65 16.36
CA PRO A 58 6.10 2.36 17.77
C PRO A 58 4.75 2.40 18.49
N SER A 59 4.59 1.60 19.52
CA SER A 59 3.39 1.72 20.37
C SER A 59 3.48 3.03 21.19
N LEU A 60 2.32 3.59 21.54
CA LEU A 60 2.26 4.78 22.41
C LEU A 60 2.97 4.58 23.74
N PHE A 61 3.14 3.33 24.18
CA PHE A 61 3.82 2.97 25.43
C PHE A 61 5.34 2.81 25.28
N GLU A 62 5.82 2.72 24.04
CA GLU A 62 7.25 2.59 23.70
C GLU A 62 7.81 3.92 23.18
N ALA A 63 6.97 4.95 23.07
CA ALA A 63 7.38 6.26 22.63
C ALA A 63 8.30 6.91 23.70
N ASP A 64 9.50 7.22 23.30
CA ASP A 64 10.52 7.91 24.14
C ASP A 64 10.32 9.43 24.20
N GLY A 65 9.15 9.91 23.75
CA GLY A 65 8.84 11.33 23.63
C GLY A 65 9.29 11.95 22.31
N SER A 66 9.86 11.16 21.39
CA SER A 66 10.17 11.62 20.04
C SER A 66 8.88 11.90 19.25
N PRO A 67 8.91 12.82 18.27
CA PRO A 67 7.79 13.02 17.36
C PRO A 67 7.39 11.71 16.67
N LEU A 68 6.10 11.47 16.55
CA LEU A 68 5.58 10.33 15.77
C LEU A 68 5.73 10.67 14.28
N HIS A 69 6.41 9.81 13.56
CA HIS A 69 6.57 9.91 12.12
C HIS A 69 5.51 9.08 11.39
N VAL A 70 5.05 9.57 10.24
CA VAL A 70 4.08 8.88 9.39
C VAL A 70 4.69 8.37 8.09
N ASP A 71 5.98 8.57 7.86
CA ASP A 71 6.70 8.00 6.71
C ASP A 71 6.91 6.49 6.86
N LEU A 72 7.11 5.82 5.73
CA LEU A 72 7.23 4.37 5.71
C LEU A 72 8.52 3.85 6.34
N SER A 73 9.64 4.54 6.12
CA SER A 73 10.94 4.08 6.63
C SER A 73 11.03 4.11 8.15
N SER A 74 10.46 5.13 8.79
CA SER A 74 10.35 5.21 10.25
C SER A 74 9.36 4.19 10.84
N ASN A 75 8.52 3.60 9.98
CA ASN A 75 7.48 2.65 10.35
C ASN A 75 7.76 1.22 9.83
N ASN A 76 9.02 0.83 9.89
CA ASN A 76 9.53 -0.51 9.62
C ASN A 76 9.36 -1.01 8.19
N ILE A 77 9.29 -0.14 7.20
CA ILE A 77 9.31 -0.51 5.79
C ILE A 77 10.69 -0.23 5.20
N ASP A 78 11.34 -1.24 4.64
CA ASP A 78 12.54 -1.06 3.83
C ASP A 78 12.17 -0.48 2.46
N VAL A 79 12.19 0.84 2.37
CA VAL A 79 11.85 1.60 1.17
C VAL A 79 12.75 1.23 -0.02
N LYS A 80 14.02 0.93 0.23
CA LYS A 80 14.94 0.50 -0.84
C LYS A 80 14.51 -0.83 -1.47
N TYR A 81 14.10 -1.78 -0.63
CA TYR A 81 13.57 -3.05 -1.08
C TYR A 81 12.28 -2.88 -1.90
N VAL A 82 11.33 -2.09 -1.38
CA VAL A 82 10.06 -1.81 -2.05
C VAL A 82 10.28 -1.16 -3.40
N ASN A 83 11.10 -0.12 -3.48
CA ASN A 83 11.46 0.54 -4.73
C ASN A 83 12.19 -0.40 -5.70
N GLY A 84 13.00 -1.32 -5.19
CA GLY A 84 13.63 -2.37 -5.97
C GLY A 84 12.63 -3.34 -6.62
N LEU A 85 11.52 -3.65 -5.96
CA LEU A 85 10.43 -4.44 -6.54
C LEU A 85 9.64 -3.64 -7.60
N ILE A 86 9.27 -2.40 -7.28
CA ILE A 86 8.53 -1.51 -8.19
C ILE A 86 9.31 -1.31 -9.51
N ALA A 87 10.64 -1.19 -9.43
CA ALA A 87 11.48 -1.02 -10.62
C ALA A 87 11.58 -2.27 -11.50
N LYS A 88 11.25 -3.47 -10.98
CA LYS A 88 11.38 -4.72 -11.72
C LYS A 88 10.18 -5.02 -12.62
N LYS A 89 8.98 -4.80 -12.11
CA LYS A 89 7.72 -5.24 -12.75
C LYS A 89 6.59 -4.27 -12.47
N PRO A 90 5.56 -4.24 -13.29
CA PRO A 90 4.30 -3.57 -12.97
C PRO A 90 3.84 -3.98 -11.56
N THR A 91 3.64 -3.00 -10.68
CA THR A 91 3.35 -3.26 -9.27
C THR A 91 2.03 -2.61 -8.86
N ILE A 92 1.21 -3.38 -8.18
CA ILE A 92 0.03 -2.91 -7.45
C ILE A 92 0.40 -2.85 -5.97
N LEU A 93 0.25 -1.68 -5.36
CA LEU A 93 0.47 -1.50 -3.93
C LEU A 93 -0.84 -1.65 -3.18
N ALA A 94 -0.85 -2.47 -2.15
CA ALA A 94 -1.87 -2.44 -1.11
C ALA A 94 -1.22 -1.94 0.17
N ILE A 95 -1.83 -0.99 0.87
CA ILE A 95 -1.25 -0.36 2.05
C ILE A 95 -2.26 -0.43 3.19
N ASN A 96 -1.86 -1.04 4.30
CA ASN A 96 -2.72 -1.11 5.48
C ASN A 96 -2.61 0.18 6.29
N TYR A 97 -3.67 0.96 6.25
CA TYR A 97 -3.76 2.26 6.92
C TYR A 97 -4.27 2.10 8.36
N THR A 98 -3.38 1.79 9.27
CA THR A 98 -3.62 1.93 10.72
C THR A 98 -3.43 3.38 11.19
N ASN A 99 -2.66 4.13 10.42
CA ASN A 99 -2.45 5.58 10.53
C ASN A 99 -2.44 6.18 9.11
N PRO A 100 -2.56 7.50 8.95
CA PRO A 100 -2.50 8.16 7.64
C PRO A 100 -1.06 8.23 7.11
N TRP A 101 -0.52 7.10 6.70
CA TRP A 101 0.86 6.97 6.23
C TRP A 101 1.16 7.89 5.05
N ALA A 102 2.30 8.60 5.10
CA ALA A 102 2.89 9.26 3.96
C ALA A 102 3.68 8.23 3.13
N ILE A 103 3.44 8.18 1.83
CA ILE A 103 4.04 7.19 0.94
C ILE A 103 4.93 7.79 -0.16
N ASP A 104 5.30 9.05 0.00
CA ASP A 104 6.17 9.80 -0.91
C ASP A 104 7.52 9.14 -1.17
N GLN A 105 8.00 8.32 -0.24
CA GLN A 105 9.23 7.56 -0.39
C GLN A 105 9.16 6.45 -1.48
N ILE A 106 7.95 6.02 -1.87
CA ILE A 106 7.73 4.95 -2.85
C ILE A 106 6.75 5.33 -3.96
N TYR A 107 6.09 6.47 -3.85
CA TYR A 107 5.09 6.92 -4.82
C TYR A 107 5.17 8.43 -5.04
N ASP A 108 5.25 8.81 -6.30
CA ASP A 108 5.12 10.19 -6.76
C ASP A 108 3.89 10.31 -7.66
N SER A 109 2.93 11.12 -7.27
CA SER A 109 1.70 11.35 -8.04
C SER A 109 1.94 12.05 -9.37
N ALA A 110 3.01 12.85 -9.47
CA ALA A 110 3.39 13.52 -10.71
C ALA A 110 4.04 12.57 -11.73
N SER A 111 4.62 11.47 -11.24
CA SER A 111 5.26 10.44 -12.08
C SER A 111 4.96 9.03 -11.53
N PRO A 112 3.71 8.56 -11.65
CA PRO A 112 3.30 7.30 -11.08
C PRO A 112 4.11 6.12 -11.62
N THR A 113 4.75 5.38 -10.73
CA THR A 113 5.55 4.18 -11.04
C THR A 113 4.81 2.88 -10.75
N VAL A 114 3.62 2.97 -10.17
CA VAL A 114 2.78 1.81 -9.83
C VAL A 114 1.48 1.82 -10.63
N GLU A 115 0.93 0.63 -10.84
CA GLU A 115 -0.28 0.43 -11.65
C GLU A 115 -1.57 0.76 -10.89
N GLY A 116 -1.51 0.74 -9.57
CA GLY A 116 -2.63 1.08 -8.70
C GLY A 116 -2.25 1.03 -7.23
N ILE A 117 -3.02 1.74 -6.42
CA ILE A 117 -2.89 1.76 -4.96
C ILE A 117 -4.23 1.40 -4.35
N LEU A 118 -4.22 0.43 -3.43
CA LEU A 118 -5.38 0.02 -2.63
C LEU A 118 -5.13 0.36 -1.17
N ALA A 119 -6.02 1.13 -0.58
CA ALA A 119 -6.04 1.35 0.86
C ALA A 119 -6.75 0.16 1.53
N THR A 120 -6.17 -0.39 2.57
CA THR A 120 -6.76 -1.47 3.37
C THR A 120 -6.81 -1.08 4.85
N PHE A 121 -7.77 -1.65 5.57
CA PHE A 121 -8.06 -1.34 6.97
C PHE A 121 -8.28 -2.64 7.76
N GLY A 122 -7.29 -3.55 7.72
CA GLY A 122 -7.39 -4.85 8.36
C GLY A 122 -8.23 -5.83 7.54
N THR A 123 -7.80 -6.13 6.33
CA THR A 123 -8.44 -7.08 5.42
C THR A 123 -7.67 -8.41 5.34
N THR A 124 -8.13 -9.34 4.50
CA THR A 124 -7.46 -10.59 4.20
C THR A 124 -6.86 -10.60 2.79
N PRO A 125 -5.87 -11.46 2.50
CA PRO A 125 -5.32 -11.61 1.16
C PRO A 125 -6.39 -11.95 0.11
N GLU A 126 -7.37 -12.78 0.46
CA GLU A 126 -8.45 -13.20 -0.41
C GLU A 126 -9.33 -12.00 -0.83
N ALA A 127 -9.65 -11.11 0.11
CA ALA A 127 -10.42 -9.91 -0.18
C ALA A 127 -9.66 -8.94 -1.12
N LEU A 128 -8.33 -8.85 -0.98
CA LEU A 128 -7.51 -8.09 -1.94
C LEU A 128 -7.57 -8.72 -3.33
N LEU A 129 -7.48 -10.05 -3.41
CA LEU A 129 -7.55 -10.76 -4.69
C LEU A 129 -8.92 -10.61 -5.34
N ASP A 130 -10.01 -10.63 -4.57
CA ASP A 130 -11.36 -10.38 -5.10
C ASP A 130 -11.47 -8.99 -5.74
N ILE A 131 -10.87 -7.97 -5.11
CA ILE A 131 -10.85 -6.61 -5.66
C ILE A 131 -9.97 -6.53 -6.91
N VAL A 132 -8.71 -6.97 -6.85
CA VAL A 132 -7.78 -6.79 -7.99
C VAL A 132 -8.17 -7.61 -9.23
N THR A 133 -9.00 -8.62 -9.09
CA THR A 133 -9.55 -9.41 -10.20
C THR A 133 -10.94 -8.96 -10.65
N ALA A 134 -11.51 -7.93 -10.04
CA ALA A 134 -12.88 -7.45 -10.25
C ALA A 134 -13.96 -8.49 -9.94
N LYS A 135 -13.66 -9.55 -9.17
CA LYS A 135 -14.66 -10.47 -8.63
C LYS A 135 -15.62 -9.73 -7.69
N VAL A 136 -15.06 -8.74 -6.96
CA VAL A 136 -15.80 -7.74 -6.20
C VAL A 136 -15.37 -6.34 -6.69
N GLN A 137 -16.32 -5.47 -6.95
CA GLN A 137 -16.01 -4.10 -7.35
C GLN A 137 -15.65 -3.24 -6.14
N PRO A 138 -14.60 -2.40 -6.23
CA PRO A 138 -14.31 -1.44 -5.17
C PRO A 138 -15.49 -0.47 -5.00
N SER A 139 -15.94 -0.29 -3.76
CA SER A 139 -17.10 0.54 -3.43
C SER A 139 -16.85 1.54 -2.29
N ALA A 140 -15.68 1.47 -1.69
CA ALA A 140 -15.28 2.34 -0.60
C ALA A 140 -14.42 3.52 -1.09
N ARG A 141 -14.39 4.57 -0.29
CA ARG A 141 -13.57 5.76 -0.48
C ARG A 141 -12.67 5.99 0.73
N MET A 142 -11.66 6.83 0.58
CA MET A 142 -10.74 7.15 1.67
C MET A 142 -11.50 7.78 2.85
N PRO A 143 -11.45 7.20 4.04
CA PRO A 143 -12.14 7.72 5.22
C PRO A 143 -11.42 8.90 5.89
N PHE A 144 -10.25 9.28 5.40
CA PHE A 144 -9.45 10.42 5.84
C PHE A 144 -8.48 10.84 4.72
N SER A 145 -7.92 12.04 4.86
CA SER A 145 -6.85 12.49 3.97
C SER A 145 -5.51 11.96 4.43
N THR A 146 -4.63 11.58 3.49
CA THR A 146 -3.25 11.18 3.77
C THR A 146 -2.29 12.31 3.46
N PRO A 147 -1.27 12.57 4.28
CA PRO A 147 -0.31 13.63 4.01
C PRO A 147 0.55 13.31 2.79
N ILE A 148 0.98 14.36 2.08
CA ILE A 148 1.88 14.21 0.95
C ILE A 148 3.30 13.79 1.38
N SER A 149 3.70 14.11 2.61
CA SER A 149 4.98 13.73 3.21
C SER A 149 4.90 13.77 4.73
N ASP A 150 5.87 13.15 5.40
CA ASP A 150 6.02 13.25 6.86
C ASP A 150 6.23 14.71 7.30
N ALA A 151 7.03 15.47 6.57
CA ALA A 151 7.23 16.89 6.86
C ALA A 151 5.93 17.70 6.80
N ALA A 152 5.04 17.40 5.85
CA ALA A 152 3.73 18.03 5.79
C ALA A 152 2.90 17.70 7.03
N ALA A 153 2.92 16.42 7.47
CA ALA A 153 2.24 16.02 8.70
C ALA A 153 2.80 16.71 9.96
N GLN A 154 4.13 16.80 10.07
CA GLN A 154 4.79 17.45 11.21
C GLN A 154 4.50 18.96 11.29
N ASN A 155 4.33 19.61 10.16
CA ASN A 155 4.04 21.04 10.09
C ASN A 155 2.56 21.39 10.27
N GLN A 156 1.69 20.36 10.35
CA GLN A 156 0.26 20.56 10.55
C GLN A 156 -0.04 21.00 11.97
N GLN A 157 -0.85 22.05 12.11
CA GLN A 157 -1.39 22.46 13.41
C GLN A 157 -2.66 21.68 13.74
N SER A 158 -2.79 21.25 14.99
CA SER A 158 -3.86 20.37 15.44
C SER A 158 -5.27 20.94 15.35
N ASP A 159 -5.39 22.26 15.22
CA ASP A 159 -6.66 23.01 15.24
C ASP A 159 -7.01 23.62 13.88
N VAL A 160 -6.21 23.38 12.85
CA VAL A 160 -6.49 23.89 11.50
C VAL A 160 -7.27 22.84 10.69
N PRO A 161 -8.54 23.11 10.34
CA PRO A 161 -9.26 22.29 9.39
C PRO A 161 -8.69 22.55 7.99
N GLY A 162 -7.72 21.79 7.54
CA GLY A 162 -7.03 22.17 6.32
C GLY A 162 -6.54 21.05 5.44
N TYR A 163 -6.76 19.81 5.83
CA TYR A 163 -6.36 18.65 5.02
C TYR A 163 -7.05 18.59 3.64
N GLN A 164 -8.14 19.28 3.46
CA GLN A 164 -8.91 19.27 2.21
C GLN A 164 -8.64 20.48 1.31
N GLU A 165 -8.14 21.57 1.88
CA GLU A 165 -8.09 22.86 1.19
C GLU A 165 -6.69 23.23 0.69
N ALA A 166 -5.64 22.67 1.26
CA ALA A 166 -4.28 22.93 0.82
C ALA A 166 -3.86 21.85 -0.19
N GLY A 167 -3.90 22.15 -1.47
CA GLY A 167 -3.44 21.29 -2.56
C GLY A 167 -2.00 20.77 -2.41
N ASP A 168 -1.23 21.34 -1.49
CA ASP A 168 0.14 20.98 -1.19
C ASP A 168 0.26 20.04 0.03
N TYR A 169 -0.83 19.68 0.69
CA TYR A 169 -0.80 18.93 1.93
C TYR A 169 -1.18 17.45 1.78
N ALA A 170 -2.25 17.16 1.06
CA ALA A 170 -2.81 15.82 0.96
C ALA A 170 -2.37 15.12 -0.33
N LEU A 171 -1.86 13.89 -0.21
CA LEU A 171 -1.65 13.00 -1.34
C LEU A 171 -2.99 12.43 -1.83
N PHE A 172 -3.79 11.90 -0.91
CA PHE A 172 -5.16 11.49 -1.15
C PHE A 172 -6.08 12.23 -0.20
N THR A 173 -7.18 12.74 -0.72
CA THR A 173 -8.15 13.49 0.07
C THR A 173 -9.24 12.60 0.65
N PHE A 174 -9.88 13.06 1.72
CA PHE A 174 -11.10 12.44 2.22
C PHE A 174 -12.13 12.26 1.08
N ASP A 175 -12.81 11.14 1.07
CA ASP A 175 -13.81 10.75 0.05
C ASP A 175 -13.23 10.50 -1.36
N GLU A 176 -11.90 10.49 -1.52
CA GLU A 176 -11.25 10.12 -2.76
C GLU A 176 -11.31 8.60 -2.98
N GLY A 177 -11.48 8.19 -4.23
CA GLY A 177 -11.45 6.78 -4.62
C GLY A 177 -12.12 6.52 -5.94
N ILE A 178 -11.81 5.36 -6.51
CA ILE A 178 -12.44 4.84 -7.73
C ILE A 178 -13.51 3.85 -7.32
N LEU A 179 -14.73 4.03 -7.81
CA LEU A 179 -15.83 3.11 -7.62
C LEU A 179 -16.00 2.26 -8.89
N GLY A 180 -15.54 1.02 -8.82
CA GLY A 180 -15.55 0.10 -9.95
C GLY A 180 -14.36 0.24 -10.91
N TYR A 181 -14.26 -0.68 -11.87
CA TYR A 181 -13.25 -0.73 -12.92
C TYR A 181 -13.85 -0.40 -14.29
#